data_c253af2b30d92a60add654c7ac8dd6e1
#
_entry.id   c253af2b30d92a60add654c7ac8dd6e1
#
_cell.length_a   1.000
_cell.length_b   1.000
_cell.length_c   1.000
_cell.angle_alpha   90.00
_cell.angle_beta   90.00
_cell.angle_gamma   90.00
#
_symmetry.space_group_name_H-M   'P 1'
#
loop_
_entity.id
_entity.type
_entity.pdbx_description
1 polymer ?
#
loop_
_entity_poly.entity_id
_entity_poly.type
_entity_poly.pdbx_seq_one_letter_code
_entity_poly.pdbx_strand_id
1 'polypeptide(L)'
;MKIALIAPSGVPFVVGGAEKLWWGLSGHVNRHSEHAMELIKLPSAEHDFWSIAASYERWSLLDLSHFDAVISTKYPAWMVQHPNHVVYLQHTLRGLYDTYPQGLPDKPQRLPGAALALWRLLEAPGCERARLPEIFARVRVLQQDA
;
A
#
# COMPACT_ATOMS: atom_id res chain seq x y z
N MET A 1 17.47 11.90 14.29
CA MET A 1 16.29 11.90 13.40
C MET A 1 15.24 10.98 13.98
N LYS A 2 13.98 11.36 13.87
CA LYS A 2 12.83 10.53 14.20
C LYS A 2 12.32 9.86 12.91
N ILE A 3 12.41 8.55 12.81
CA ILE A 3 12.13 7.78 11.59
C ILE A 3 10.90 6.90 11.80
N ALA A 4 9.92 6.95 10.90
CA ALA A 4 8.83 6.00 10.85
C ALA A 4 9.19 4.84 9.92
N LEU A 5 9.29 3.62 10.44
CA LEU A 5 9.29 2.40 9.64
C LEU A 5 7.85 1.91 9.55
N ILE A 6 7.27 1.98 8.36
CA ILE A 6 5.86 1.68 8.16
C ILE A 6 5.65 0.39 7.40
N ALA A 7 4.71 -0.42 7.90
CA ALA A 7 4.45 -1.74 7.36
C ALA A 7 2.98 -2.13 7.49
N PRO A 8 2.39 -2.79 6.49
CA PRO A 8 1.06 -3.36 6.62
C PRO A 8 1.08 -4.56 7.58
N SER A 9 0.00 -4.76 8.29
CA SER A 9 -0.23 -5.93 9.12
C SER A 9 -1.30 -6.80 8.49
N GLY A 10 -1.01 -8.07 8.25
CA GLY A 10 -2.02 -9.03 7.82
C GLY A 10 -3.15 -9.15 8.85
N VAL A 11 -4.34 -9.55 8.38
CA VAL A 11 -5.49 -9.85 9.23
C VAL A 11 -5.99 -11.23 8.86
N PRO A 12 -5.93 -12.20 9.78
CA PRO A 12 -5.40 -12.13 11.15
C PRO A 12 -3.89 -11.86 11.20
N PHE A 13 -3.45 -11.33 12.33
CA PHE A 13 -2.04 -10.98 12.52
C PHE A 13 -1.14 -12.23 12.49
N VAL A 14 -0.13 -12.18 11.63
CA VAL A 14 0.85 -13.27 11.48
C VAL A 14 2.26 -12.71 11.63
N VAL A 15 3.12 -13.43 12.32
CA VAL A 15 4.55 -13.11 12.45
C VAL A 15 5.33 -13.97 11.48
N GLY A 16 5.85 -13.35 10.44
CA GLY A 16 6.69 -13.99 9.42
C GLY A 16 8.10 -13.40 9.35
N GLY A 17 8.77 -13.67 8.24
CA GLY A 17 10.13 -13.14 8.00
C GLY A 17 10.16 -11.61 7.87
N ALA A 18 9.13 -11.02 7.29
CA ALA A 18 9.03 -9.58 7.13
C ALA A 18 8.93 -8.88 8.49
N GLU A 19 8.07 -9.38 9.39
CA GLU A 19 7.91 -8.82 10.74
C GLU A 19 9.21 -8.91 11.54
N LYS A 20 9.91 -10.02 11.45
CA LYS A 20 11.22 -10.19 12.11
C LYS A 20 12.25 -9.20 11.57
N LEU A 21 12.27 -8.96 10.25
CA LEU A 21 13.13 -7.96 9.64
C LEU A 21 12.81 -6.55 10.16
N TRP A 22 11.55 -6.16 10.22
CA TRP A 22 11.15 -4.82 10.67
C TRP A 22 11.53 -4.59 12.14
N TRP A 23 11.27 -5.56 13.00
CA TRP A 23 11.66 -5.49 14.42
C TRP A 23 13.17 -5.47 14.58
N GLY A 24 13.89 -6.30 13.80
CA GLY A 24 15.34 -6.33 13.81
C GLY A 24 15.94 -4.99 13.39
N LEU A 25 15.45 -4.42 12.29
CA LEU A 25 15.89 -3.12 11.76
C LEU A 25 15.62 -1.99 12.77
N SER A 26 14.37 -1.89 13.25
CA SER A 26 14.00 -0.88 14.24
C SER A 26 14.85 -1.01 15.52
N GLY A 27 15.00 -2.23 16.04
CA GLY A 27 15.81 -2.48 17.22
C GLY A 27 17.31 -2.20 17.00
N HIS A 28 17.84 -2.47 15.80
CA HIS A 28 19.23 -2.18 15.46
C HIS A 28 19.49 -0.67 15.40
N VAL A 29 18.67 0.08 14.69
CA VAL A 29 18.80 1.54 14.58
C VAL A 29 18.74 2.19 15.96
N ASN A 30 17.76 1.80 16.79
CA ASN A 30 17.58 2.39 18.12
C ASN A 30 18.72 2.06 19.10
N ARG A 31 19.43 0.94 18.92
CA ARG A 31 20.54 0.56 19.80
C ARG A 31 21.91 1.07 19.33
N HIS A 32 22.07 1.27 18.02
CA HIS A 32 23.41 1.46 17.43
C HIS A 32 23.53 2.79 16.68
N SER A 33 22.55 3.69 16.79
CA SER A 33 22.63 5.03 16.20
C SER A 33 21.99 6.08 17.10
N GLU A 34 22.19 7.34 16.78
CA GLU A 34 21.53 8.47 17.44
C GLU A 34 20.11 8.73 16.89
N HIS A 35 19.60 7.84 16.02
CA HIS A 35 18.28 7.97 15.44
C HIS A 35 17.26 7.20 16.27
N ALA A 36 16.03 7.72 16.35
CA ALA A 36 14.90 7.04 16.94
C ALA A 36 14.01 6.50 15.80
N MET A 37 13.82 5.19 15.75
CA MET A 37 12.96 4.54 14.76
C MET A 37 11.75 3.92 15.45
N GLU A 38 10.56 4.29 14.97
CA GLU A 38 9.27 3.74 15.42
C GLU A 38 8.69 2.84 14.33
N LEU A 39 8.26 1.63 14.71
CA LEU A 39 7.55 0.73 13.80
C LEU A 39 6.04 0.99 13.89
N ILE A 40 5.46 1.46 12.80
CA ILE A 40 4.02 1.72 12.66
C ILE A 40 3.41 0.65 11.76
N LYS A 41 2.40 -0.05 12.28
CA LYS A 41 1.69 -1.09 11.54
C LYS A 41 0.21 -0.75 11.47
N LEU A 42 -0.34 -0.73 10.24
CA LEU A 42 -1.77 -0.64 10.02
C LEU A 42 -2.36 -1.98 9.59
N PRO A 43 -3.49 -2.41 10.16
CA PRO A 43 -4.22 -3.56 9.66
C PRO A 43 -4.56 -3.37 8.18
N SER A 44 -4.12 -4.31 7.36
CA SER A 44 -4.29 -4.28 5.90
C SER A 44 -4.83 -5.64 5.47
N ALA A 45 -6.15 -5.73 5.36
CA ALA A 45 -6.81 -6.94 4.88
C ALA A 45 -6.51 -7.14 3.39
N GLU A 46 -6.31 -8.42 3.01
CA GLU A 46 -5.98 -8.82 1.63
C GLU A 46 -6.91 -9.97 1.17
N HIS A 47 -8.16 -9.98 1.66
CA HIS A 47 -9.09 -11.08 1.38
C HIS A 47 -9.67 -11.01 -0.04
N ASP A 48 -9.84 -9.81 -0.56
CA ASP A 48 -10.41 -9.52 -1.85
C ASP A 48 -9.90 -8.18 -2.41
N PHE A 49 -10.28 -7.87 -3.63
CA PHE A 49 -9.91 -6.60 -4.28
C PHE A 49 -10.36 -5.37 -3.48
N TRP A 50 -11.57 -5.42 -2.89
CA TRP A 50 -12.14 -4.27 -2.19
C TRP A 50 -11.40 -3.96 -0.88
N SER A 51 -11.04 -4.98 -0.13
CA SER A 51 -10.24 -4.85 1.09
C SER A 51 -8.83 -4.33 0.80
N ILE A 52 -8.23 -4.75 -0.31
CA ILE A 52 -6.95 -4.24 -0.79
C ILE A 52 -7.09 -2.75 -1.16
N ALA A 53 -8.09 -2.38 -1.98
CA ALA A 53 -8.31 -0.99 -2.39
C ALA A 53 -8.55 -0.06 -1.18
N ALA A 54 -9.36 -0.50 -0.21
CA ALA A 54 -9.57 0.24 1.04
C ALA A 54 -8.28 0.37 1.87
N SER A 55 -7.39 -0.62 1.82
CA SER A 55 -6.07 -0.52 2.46
C SER A 55 -5.21 0.53 1.78
N TYR A 56 -5.17 0.57 0.44
CA TYR A 56 -4.46 1.62 -0.30
C TYR A 56 -4.97 3.02 0.05
N GLU A 57 -6.30 3.20 0.13
CA GLU A 57 -6.89 4.49 0.52
C GLU A 57 -6.44 4.92 1.92
N ARG A 58 -6.57 4.04 2.93
CA ARG A 58 -6.16 4.34 4.32
C ARG A 58 -4.70 4.74 4.42
N TRP A 59 -3.81 4.03 3.74
CA TRP A 59 -2.39 4.37 3.72
C TRP A 59 -2.12 5.70 3.03
N SER A 60 -2.89 6.07 2.00
CA SER A 60 -2.75 7.35 1.31
C SER A 60 -3.13 8.56 2.16
N LEU A 61 -3.95 8.35 3.19
CA LEU A 61 -4.45 9.38 4.11
C LEU A 61 -3.65 9.49 5.41
N LEU A 62 -2.67 8.58 5.62
CA LEU A 62 -1.90 8.57 6.85
C LEU A 62 -0.96 9.77 6.91
N ASP A 63 -1.12 10.59 7.94
CA ASP A 63 -0.23 11.73 8.21
C ASP A 63 0.93 11.31 9.12
N LEU A 64 2.14 11.43 8.60
CA LEU A 64 3.40 11.16 9.29
C LEU A 64 4.33 12.40 9.28
N SER A 65 3.78 13.58 9.10
CA SER A 65 4.53 14.84 9.00
C SER A 65 5.38 15.16 10.23
N HIS A 66 5.08 14.53 11.37
CA HIS A 66 5.85 14.68 12.62
C HIS A 66 7.12 13.81 12.70
N PHE A 67 7.39 12.99 11.69
CA PHE A 67 8.64 12.28 11.53
C PHE A 67 9.59 13.05 10.60
N ASP A 68 10.90 12.86 10.77
CA ASP A 68 11.92 13.44 9.88
C ASP A 68 12.06 12.64 8.58
N ALA A 69 11.78 11.34 8.63
CA ALA A 69 11.82 10.44 7.48
C ALA A 69 10.84 9.27 7.65
N VAL A 70 10.41 8.74 6.51
CA VAL A 70 9.54 7.55 6.44
C VAL A 70 10.19 6.49 5.59
N ILE A 71 10.21 5.25 6.08
CA ILE A 71 10.63 4.06 5.34
C ILE A 71 9.43 3.14 5.20
N SER A 72 8.93 2.94 3.98
CA SER A 72 7.89 1.95 3.70
C SER A 72 8.48 0.65 3.16
N THR A 73 7.81 -0.47 3.40
CA THR A 73 8.39 -1.81 3.14
C THR A 73 7.70 -2.57 2.02
N LYS A 74 6.39 -2.59 1.96
CA LYS A 74 5.61 -3.26 0.91
C LYS A 74 4.28 -2.54 0.67
N TYR A 75 3.53 -3.02 -0.33
CA TYR A 75 2.18 -2.51 -0.56
C TYR A 75 1.29 -2.71 0.69
N PRO A 76 0.35 -1.83 0.94
CA PRO A 76 0.15 -0.53 0.32
C PRO A 76 0.85 0.61 1.07
N ALA A 77 1.82 0.32 1.96
CA ALA A 77 2.47 1.32 2.81
C ALA A 77 3.16 2.43 2.03
N TRP A 78 3.63 2.15 0.81
CA TRP A 78 4.23 3.18 -0.07
C TRP A 78 3.27 4.29 -0.52
N MET A 79 1.96 4.17 -0.23
CA MET A 79 0.97 5.20 -0.54
C MET A 79 1.07 6.43 0.36
N VAL A 80 1.82 6.36 1.44
CA VAL A 80 2.06 7.51 2.32
C VAL A 80 2.78 8.63 1.58
N GLN A 81 2.40 9.86 1.85
CA GLN A 81 3.09 11.04 1.36
C GLN A 81 3.99 11.63 2.44
N HIS A 82 5.28 11.75 2.14
CA HIS A 82 6.25 12.37 3.02
C HIS A 82 7.42 12.94 2.20
N PRO A 83 7.96 14.14 2.51
CA PRO A 83 9.07 14.74 1.75
C PRO A 83 10.33 13.87 1.74
N ASN A 84 10.60 13.15 2.84
CA ASN A 84 11.74 12.24 2.98
C ASN A 84 11.22 10.80 3.06
N HIS A 85 10.67 10.30 1.96
CA HIS A 85 10.13 8.94 1.88
C HIS A 85 11.07 8.01 1.11
N VAL A 86 11.47 6.92 1.76
CA VAL A 86 12.25 5.83 1.16
C VAL A 86 11.39 4.58 1.08
N VAL A 87 11.35 3.96 -0.08
CA VAL A 87 10.67 2.67 -0.27
C VAL A 87 11.71 1.55 -0.20
N TYR A 88 11.73 0.79 0.89
CA TYR A 88 12.49 -0.45 1.01
C TYR A 88 11.63 -1.61 0.52
N LEU A 89 11.56 -1.77 -0.80
CA LEU A 89 10.65 -2.71 -1.45
C LEU A 89 11.05 -4.16 -1.19
N GLN A 90 10.23 -4.88 -0.44
CA GLN A 90 10.42 -6.32 -0.20
C GLN A 90 9.78 -7.16 -1.31
N HIS A 91 8.54 -6.85 -1.67
CA HIS A 91 7.83 -7.44 -2.80
C HIS A 91 6.62 -6.58 -3.20
N THR A 92 6.20 -6.73 -4.42
CA THR A 92 4.97 -6.14 -4.96
C THR A 92 3.75 -7.00 -4.64
N LEU A 93 2.57 -6.64 -5.13
CA LEU A 93 1.33 -7.41 -4.90
C LEU A 93 1.41 -8.77 -5.61
N ARG A 94 1.65 -9.84 -4.86
CA ARG A 94 1.85 -11.21 -5.38
C ARG A 94 0.66 -11.74 -6.19
N GLY A 95 -0.55 -11.33 -5.84
CA GLY A 95 -1.75 -11.69 -6.58
C GLY A 95 -1.75 -11.30 -8.06
N LEU A 96 -0.89 -10.34 -8.46
CA LEU A 96 -0.78 -9.88 -9.83
C LEU A 96 0.30 -10.60 -10.66
N TYR A 97 1.18 -11.40 -10.05
CA TYR A 97 2.23 -12.09 -10.79
C TYR A 97 2.50 -13.53 -10.32
N ASP A 98 2.48 -13.79 -9.01
CA ASP A 98 2.87 -15.09 -8.43
C ASP A 98 1.67 -16.04 -8.27
N THR A 99 0.54 -15.48 -7.84
CA THR A 99 -0.71 -16.21 -7.61
C THR A 99 -1.84 -15.78 -8.54
N TYR A 100 -1.51 -15.12 -9.66
CA TYR A 100 -2.51 -14.71 -10.64
C TYR A 100 -3.21 -15.94 -11.24
N PRO A 101 -4.55 -15.98 -11.27
CA PRO A 101 -5.26 -17.14 -11.74
C PRO A 101 -4.94 -17.44 -13.21
N GLN A 102 -4.51 -18.68 -13.50
CA GLN A 102 -4.25 -19.12 -14.87
C GLN A 102 -5.53 -19.06 -15.70
N GLY A 103 -5.42 -18.52 -16.89
CA GLY A 103 -6.55 -18.38 -17.82
C GLY A 103 -7.31 -17.06 -17.73
N LEU A 104 -7.04 -16.21 -16.75
CA LEU A 104 -7.54 -14.84 -16.80
C LEU A 104 -6.71 -14.02 -17.82
N PRO A 105 -7.38 -13.15 -18.62
CA PRO A 105 -6.67 -12.32 -19.58
C PRO A 105 -5.86 -11.24 -18.87
N ASP A 106 -4.64 -10.97 -19.38
CA ASP A 106 -3.78 -9.88 -18.88
C ASP A 106 -4.39 -8.49 -19.09
N LYS A 107 -5.31 -8.39 -20.05
CA LYS A 107 -6.05 -7.15 -20.34
C LYS A 107 -7.54 -7.43 -20.42
N PRO A 108 -8.38 -6.57 -19.86
CA PRO A 108 -9.82 -6.74 -19.94
C PRO A 108 -10.30 -6.60 -21.40
N GLN A 109 -11.00 -7.60 -21.91
CA GLN A 109 -11.56 -7.57 -23.27
C GLN A 109 -12.85 -6.74 -23.34
N ARG A 110 -13.66 -6.77 -22.27
CA ARG A 110 -14.88 -5.97 -22.12
C ARG A 110 -15.05 -5.58 -20.67
N LEU A 111 -15.15 -4.29 -20.40
CA LEU A 111 -15.45 -3.75 -19.07
C LEU A 111 -16.82 -3.10 -19.07
N PRO A 112 -17.65 -3.30 -18.01
CA PRO A 112 -18.84 -2.49 -17.77
C PRO A 112 -18.50 -1.00 -17.72
N GLY A 113 -19.44 -0.11 -17.98
CA GLY A 113 -19.20 1.32 -18.14
C GLY A 113 -18.44 1.96 -16.97
N ALA A 114 -18.82 1.64 -15.73
CA ALA A 114 -18.13 2.15 -14.54
C ALA A 114 -16.69 1.63 -14.41
N ALA A 115 -16.46 0.34 -14.68
CA ALA A 115 -15.12 -0.25 -14.67
C ALA A 115 -14.24 0.31 -15.80
N LEU A 116 -14.82 0.52 -16.99
CA LEU A 116 -14.12 1.16 -18.10
C LEU A 116 -13.72 2.60 -17.78
N ALA A 117 -14.59 3.34 -17.08
CA ALA A 117 -14.30 4.71 -16.64
C ALA A 117 -13.14 4.74 -15.63
N LEU A 118 -13.11 3.81 -14.67
CA LEU A 118 -11.99 3.67 -13.75
C LEU A 118 -10.69 3.28 -14.48
N TRP A 119 -10.76 2.31 -15.39
CA TRP A 119 -9.63 1.88 -16.19
C TRP A 119 -8.99 3.03 -16.97
N ARG A 120 -9.81 3.82 -17.68
CA ARG A 120 -9.33 5.00 -18.42
C ARG A 120 -8.69 6.05 -17.52
N LEU A 121 -9.22 6.21 -16.29
CA LEU A 121 -8.64 7.11 -15.31
C LEU A 121 -7.26 6.66 -14.87
N LEU A 122 -7.05 5.36 -14.67
CA LEU A 122 -5.78 4.78 -14.26
C LEU A 122 -4.74 4.77 -15.39
N GLU A 123 -5.17 4.58 -16.65
CA GLU A 123 -4.27 4.60 -17.83
C GLU A 123 -3.94 6.01 -18.32
N ALA A 124 -4.63 7.04 -17.83
CA ALA A 124 -4.39 8.40 -18.29
C ALA A 124 -2.95 8.82 -17.99
N PRO A 125 -2.21 9.39 -18.98
CA PRO A 125 -0.90 9.94 -18.75
C PRO A 125 -0.91 10.96 -17.61
N GLY A 126 0.06 10.90 -16.69
CA GLY A 126 0.13 11.80 -15.55
C GLY A 126 -0.95 11.55 -14.50
N CYS A 127 -1.30 10.28 -14.25
CA CYS A 127 -2.16 9.94 -13.12
C CYS A 127 -1.49 10.38 -11.81
N GLU A 128 -1.77 11.61 -11.42
CA GLU A 128 -1.15 12.25 -10.26
C GLU A 128 -1.85 11.85 -8.96
N ARG A 129 -1.11 11.94 -7.87
CA ARG A 129 -1.63 11.68 -6.52
C ARG A 129 -2.91 12.49 -6.20
N ALA A 130 -3.05 13.71 -6.72
CA ALA A 130 -4.23 14.54 -6.56
C ALA A 130 -5.53 13.87 -7.04
N ARG A 131 -5.43 12.85 -7.92
CA ARG A 131 -6.59 12.10 -8.43
C ARG A 131 -6.99 10.91 -7.56
N LEU A 132 -6.23 10.57 -6.52
CA LEU A 132 -6.56 9.44 -5.64
C LEU A 132 -7.98 9.51 -5.05
N PRO A 133 -8.49 10.67 -4.58
CA PRO A 133 -9.87 10.74 -4.08
C PRO A 133 -10.91 10.35 -5.14
N GLU A 134 -10.73 10.78 -6.39
CA GLU A 134 -11.59 10.38 -7.50
C GLU A 134 -11.51 8.88 -7.80
N ILE A 135 -10.29 8.34 -7.82
CA ILE A 135 -10.05 6.91 -8.06
C ILE A 135 -10.76 6.07 -7.00
N PHE A 136 -10.57 6.37 -5.71
CA PHE A 136 -11.22 5.63 -4.63
C PHE A 136 -12.75 5.82 -4.60
N ALA A 137 -13.25 7.00 -4.99
CA ALA A 137 -14.69 7.21 -5.14
C ALA A 137 -15.28 6.27 -6.22
N ARG A 138 -14.61 6.13 -7.37
CA ARG A 138 -15.04 5.20 -8.44
C ARG A 138 -14.95 3.73 -8.03
N VAL A 139 -13.93 3.36 -7.27
CA VAL A 139 -13.81 2.00 -6.69
C VAL A 139 -15.01 1.70 -5.79
N ARG A 140 -15.44 2.65 -4.94
CA ARG A 140 -16.62 2.46 -4.08
C ARG A 140 -17.92 2.30 -4.86
N VAL A 141 -18.08 3.05 -5.97
CA VAL A 141 -19.26 2.87 -6.86
C VAL A 141 -19.26 1.45 -7.42
N LEU A 142 -18.12 0.98 -7.94
CA LEU A 142 -18.03 -0.39 -8.46
C LEU A 142 -18.32 -1.46 -7.40
N GLN A 143 -17.94 -1.21 -6.15
CA GLN A 143 -18.23 -2.14 -5.05
C GLN A 143 -19.74 -2.23 -4.74
N GLN A 144 -20.47 -1.14 -4.91
CA GLN A 144 -21.92 -1.10 -4.69
C GLN A 144 -22.71 -1.80 -5.81
N ASP A 145 -22.13 -1.87 -7.00
CA ASP A 145 -22.74 -2.47 -8.19
C ASP A 145 -22.36 -3.97 -8.37
N ALA A 146 -21.50 -4.52 -7.51
CA ALA A 146 -20.97 -5.88 -7.58
C ALA A 146 -21.75 -6.86 -6.70
#